data_4354b9990160e8a2355cb3026470bf0d
#
_entry.id   4354b9990160e8a2355cb3026470bf0d
#
_cell.length_a   1.000
_cell.length_b   1.000
_cell.length_c   1.000
_cell.angle_alpha   90.00
_cell.angle_beta   90.00
_cell.angle_gamma   90.00
#
_symmetry.space_group_name_H-M   'P 1'
#
loop_
_entity.id
_entity.type
_entity.pdbx_description
1 polymer ?
#
loop_
_entity_poly.entity_id
_entity_poly.type
_entity_poly.pdbx_seq_one_letter_code
_entity_poly.pdbx_strand_id
1 'polypeptide(L)'
;MKQKLFLTFILVTFVTFAAVAQRITGVVTDSKTGEALPFANVSIEGGSYTRTNEAGRYALPFKAGKMRVSMIGYATKTLKVQQAGVYNVKLDDNSAKFGTAVVTGHKTKYTRKNNPAVELMRKVIEAKKMSDLKLHDYYSIHKYSKLTFAFNDVTDKIFEEGKFKKMPFLKDHVETCNETGKLILPISVDENVTREIYRRTPHADKSIVLGQRSSGINDLFNTGDILSTVLKDCFTDVNIYEDEVRLLQYPFVSPISSRSGISFYRFFIEDTTYVDNAKCIRVDFTPNNAQDFGFSGSLYILADSTYRIKKADLGIPRRSDVNFVESMRVIQEFTQLPSGEQVLKSDDMIVQLKLASFLQKFQVKRVTEYSDFCFDPIPDKTFNFKGDQQTDVNARIRPEEFWAEHRSEALTQSEDKMDVLVRQLERVKGFKAVLFVAKAFIENFVETSVDPKHPSKVDIGPVNTMISQNFVDGLRLRASAQTTANLNPHWFAKGYVAYGFKDERWKGLGEVTYSFNKKAYLPREFPVNNLTFTYNRDVMSASDKFLPTDKDNVFTSFKWKKVDHMMYYETFRLLWDREWENGLRFKVQARTERDEPTAALFYQSLDGTGVPSQDASLHRKYFRTNDLTLG
;
A
#
# COMPACT_ATOMS: atom_id res chain seq x y z
N MET A 1 27.97 40.81 44.33
CA MET A 1 27.71 39.46 43.78
C MET A 1 26.39 39.36 42.98
N LYS A 2 25.26 39.87 43.46
CA LYS A 2 23.95 39.78 42.77
C LYS A 2 23.89 40.47 41.40
N GLN A 3 24.56 41.62 41.22
CA GLN A 3 24.60 42.34 39.92
C GLN A 3 25.42 41.61 38.84
N LYS A 4 26.51 40.93 39.19
CA LYS A 4 27.29 40.12 38.24
C LYS A 4 26.53 38.88 37.80
N LEU A 5 25.75 38.25 38.72
CA LEU A 5 24.91 37.11 38.40
C LEU A 5 23.75 37.48 37.45
N PHE A 6 23.17 38.66 37.64
CA PHE A 6 22.09 39.18 36.79
C PHE A 6 22.58 39.52 35.38
N LEU A 7 23.79 40.13 35.28
CA LEU A 7 24.41 40.41 33.98
C LEU A 7 24.79 39.12 33.23
N THR A 8 25.27 38.08 33.96
CA THR A 8 25.62 36.80 33.37
C THR A 8 24.34 36.05 32.91
N PHE A 9 23.25 36.16 33.67
CA PHE A 9 21.96 35.58 33.28
C PHE A 9 21.37 36.27 32.04
N ILE A 10 21.45 37.59 31.92
CA ILE A 10 21.05 38.35 30.74
C ILE A 10 21.94 38.00 29.54
N LEU A 11 23.25 37.86 29.74
CA LEU A 11 24.18 37.50 28.67
C LEU A 11 23.93 36.04 28.16
N VAL A 12 23.64 35.11 29.08
CA VAL A 12 23.30 33.73 28.72
C VAL A 12 21.94 33.64 28.02
N THR A 13 20.93 34.42 28.45
CA THR A 13 19.64 34.49 27.74
C THR A 13 19.75 35.13 26.37
N PHE A 14 20.63 36.10 26.18
CA PHE A 14 20.88 36.73 24.87
C PHE A 14 21.63 35.78 23.90
N VAL A 15 22.53 34.93 24.41
CA VAL A 15 23.27 33.94 23.60
C VAL A 15 22.37 32.79 23.20
N THR A 16 21.38 32.40 24.02
CA THR A 16 20.40 31.34 23.65
C THR A 16 19.37 31.83 22.62
N PHE A 17 19.11 33.14 22.50
CA PHE A 17 18.25 33.69 21.43
C PHE A 17 18.95 33.81 20.06
N ALA A 18 20.29 33.79 20.01
CA ALA A 18 21.04 33.87 18.75
C ALA A 18 21.19 32.54 18.01
N ALA A 19 20.72 31.40 18.57
CA ALA A 19 20.76 30.09 17.97
C ALA A 19 19.45 29.67 17.28
N VAL A 20 18.62 30.64 16.84
CA VAL A 20 17.58 30.31 15.85
C VAL A 20 18.31 30.00 14.56
N ALA A 21 18.45 28.72 14.25
CA ALA A 21 19.06 28.28 13.01
C ALA A 21 18.40 29.02 11.85
N GLN A 22 19.17 29.92 11.21
CA GLN A 22 18.68 30.68 10.05
C GLN A 22 18.23 29.68 8.99
N ARG A 23 16.96 29.70 8.65
CA ARG A 23 16.36 28.77 7.69
C ARG A 23 15.83 29.50 6.46
N ILE A 24 15.86 28.79 5.34
CA ILE A 24 15.14 29.15 4.14
C ILE A 24 13.89 28.27 4.12
N THR A 25 12.74 28.91 4.03
CA THR A 25 11.45 28.23 3.93
C THR A 25 10.67 28.75 2.73
N GLY A 26 9.64 28.05 2.30
CA GLY A 26 8.77 28.53 1.21
C GLY A 26 7.80 27.47 0.73
N VAL A 27 7.05 27.85 -0.29
CA VAL A 27 6.08 26.97 -0.97
C VAL A 27 6.42 26.92 -2.45
N VAL A 28 6.40 25.72 -3.04
CA VAL A 28 6.53 25.54 -4.48
C VAL A 28 5.14 25.23 -5.04
N THR A 29 4.73 26.00 -6.06
CA THR A 29 3.42 25.85 -6.70
C THR A 29 3.54 25.80 -8.22
N ASP A 30 2.54 25.23 -8.88
CA ASP A 30 2.37 25.35 -10.32
C ASP A 30 2.06 26.81 -10.68
N SER A 31 2.71 27.34 -11.73
CA SER A 31 2.56 28.74 -12.12
C SER A 31 1.19 29.04 -12.72
N LYS A 32 0.52 28.06 -13.35
CA LYS A 32 -0.77 28.23 -14.04
C LYS A 32 -1.96 27.91 -13.15
N THR A 33 -1.90 26.77 -12.43
CA THR A 33 -3.02 26.31 -11.60
C THR A 33 -2.97 26.88 -10.19
N GLY A 34 -1.79 27.28 -9.70
CA GLY A 34 -1.56 27.69 -8.33
C GLY A 34 -1.54 26.52 -7.34
N GLU A 35 -1.71 25.30 -7.81
CA GLU A 35 -1.68 24.10 -6.97
C GLU A 35 -0.29 23.89 -6.35
N ALA A 36 -0.26 23.40 -5.12
CA ALA A 36 0.98 23.02 -4.46
C ALA A 36 1.68 21.89 -5.20
N LEU A 37 2.99 21.98 -5.37
CA LEU A 37 3.80 20.97 -6.01
C LEU A 37 4.50 20.11 -4.94
N PRO A 38 3.95 18.94 -4.60
CA PRO A 38 4.58 18.03 -3.66
C PRO A 38 5.82 17.38 -4.27
N PHE A 39 6.79 17.10 -3.39
CA PHE A 39 8.02 16.39 -3.71
C PHE A 39 8.93 17.09 -4.74
N ALA A 40 8.72 18.37 -4.98
CA ALA A 40 9.66 19.18 -5.74
C ALA A 40 11.01 19.26 -4.98
N ASN A 41 12.11 19.10 -5.70
CA ASN A 41 13.44 19.15 -5.12
C ASN A 41 13.88 20.60 -4.94
N VAL A 42 14.42 20.91 -3.77
CA VAL A 42 14.98 22.22 -3.42
C VAL A 42 16.40 21.99 -2.91
N SER A 43 17.40 22.50 -3.60
CA SER A 43 18.81 22.35 -3.25
C SER A 43 19.53 23.69 -3.30
N ILE A 44 20.57 23.84 -2.48
CA ILE A 44 21.49 24.99 -2.51
C ILE A 44 22.85 24.51 -2.97
N GLU A 45 23.43 25.22 -3.92
CA GLU A 45 24.75 24.89 -4.48
C GLU A 45 25.81 24.74 -3.38
N GLY A 46 26.42 23.54 -3.27
CA GLY A 46 27.38 23.21 -2.22
C GLY A 46 26.79 23.18 -0.79
N GLY A 47 25.47 23.08 -0.62
CA GLY A 47 24.77 23.08 0.65
C GLY A 47 23.76 21.94 0.78
N SER A 48 22.79 22.15 1.66
CA SER A 48 21.73 21.19 1.96
C SER A 48 20.72 21.07 0.81
N TYR A 49 20.03 19.94 0.75
CA TYR A 49 18.87 19.74 -0.09
C TYR A 49 17.67 19.29 0.74
N THR A 50 16.49 19.50 0.22
CA THR A 50 15.21 18.99 0.76
C THR A 50 14.22 18.79 -0.37
N ARG A 51 13.06 18.21 -0.05
CA ARG A 51 11.90 18.17 -0.93
C ARG A 51 10.73 18.91 -0.31
N THR A 52 9.85 19.38 -1.17
CA THR A 52 8.58 19.90 -0.70
C THR A 52 7.72 18.76 -0.16
N ASN A 53 7.01 19.03 0.93
CA ASN A 53 5.95 18.14 1.40
C ASN A 53 4.72 18.20 0.47
N GLU A 54 3.65 17.49 0.79
CA GLU A 54 2.45 17.48 -0.04
C GLU A 54 1.74 18.83 -0.18
N ALA A 55 1.91 19.71 0.79
CA ALA A 55 1.44 21.10 0.70
C ALA A 55 2.40 22.01 -0.07
N GLY A 56 3.40 21.43 -0.76
CA GLY A 56 4.42 22.19 -1.49
C GLY A 56 5.40 22.94 -0.61
N ARG A 57 5.39 22.77 0.72
CA ARG A 57 6.25 23.51 1.66
C ARG A 57 7.61 22.84 1.81
N TYR A 58 8.64 23.67 1.98
CA TYR A 58 10.00 23.21 2.24
C TYR A 58 10.72 24.06 3.30
N ALA A 59 11.72 23.47 3.92
CA ALA A 59 12.63 24.16 4.85
C ALA A 59 14.05 23.62 4.69
N LEU A 60 15.02 24.51 4.62
CA LEU A 60 16.45 24.22 4.52
C LEU A 60 17.24 25.06 5.51
N PRO A 61 18.37 24.58 6.05
CA PRO A 61 19.36 25.44 6.68
C PRO A 61 19.83 26.51 5.70
N PHE A 62 19.98 27.73 6.18
CA PHE A 62 20.45 28.84 5.34
C PHE A 62 21.90 28.65 4.95
N LYS A 63 22.16 28.79 3.66
CA LYS A 63 23.47 28.99 3.06
C LYS A 63 23.30 29.97 1.90
N ALA A 64 24.14 31.03 1.87
CA ALA A 64 24.13 31.93 0.73
C ALA A 64 24.62 31.21 -0.52
N GLY A 65 23.89 31.38 -1.63
CA GLY A 65 24.22 30.70 -2.89
C GLY A 65 23.07 30.66 -3.88
N LYS A 66 23.19 29.82 -4.90
CA LYS A 66 22.12 29.54 -5.84
C LYS A 66 21.23 28.42 -5.29
N MET A 67 19.97 28.73 -5.08
CA MET A 67 18.95 27.74 -4.76
C MET A 67 18.28 27.28 -6.05
N ARG A 68 18.29 25.98 -6.28
CA ARG A 68 17.68 25.31 -7.44
C ARG A 68 16.42 24.58 -6.99
N VAL A 69 15.32 24.85 -7.68
CA VAL A 69 14.04 24.15 -7.47
C VAL A 69 13.67 23.42 -8.75
N SER A 70 13.47 22.11 -8.67
CA SER A 70 13.18 21.25 -9.81
C SER A 70 12.13 20.21 -9.47
N MET A 71 11.31 19.87 -10.45
CA MET A 71 10.33 18.80 -10.36
C MET A 71 10.15 18.18 -11.75
N ILE A 72 9.97 16.86 -11.81
CA ILE A 72 9.67 16.17 -13.07
C ILE A 72 8.35 16.73 -13.63
N GLY A 73 8.35 17.17 -14.89
CA GLY A 73 7.19 17.80 -15.50
C GLY A 73 7.24 19.32 -15.51
N TYR A 74 8.21 19.92 -14.83
CA TYR A 74 8.32 21.37 -14.67
C TYR A 74 9.69 21.90 -15.08
N ALA A 75 9.71 23.13 -15.53
CA ALA A 75 10.97 23.83 -15.82
C ALA A 75 11.71 24.11 -14.49
N THR A 76 12.98 23.73 -14.43
CA THR A 76 13.84 24.01 -13.27
C THR A 76 14.03 25.52 -13.09
N LYS A 77 13.86 26.00 -11.86
CA LYS A 77 14.06 27.41 -11.50
C LYS A 77 15.24 27.58 -10.56
N THR A 78 16.08 28.55 -10.85
CA THR A 78 17.24 28.89 -10.00
C THR A 78 17.09 30.30 -9.46
N LEU A 79 17.25 30.48 -8.16
CA LEU A 79 17.12 31.73 -7.42
C LEU A 79 18.43 32.00 -6.66
N LYS A 80 18.84 33.26 -6.57
CA LYS A 80 19.93 33.66 -5.69
C LYS A 80 19.36 33.90 -4.27
N VAL A 81 19.90 33.22 -3.29
CA VAL A 81 19.54 33.36 -1.88
C VAL A 81 20.70 34.02 -1.14
N GLN A 82 20.45 35.19 -0.58
CA GLN A 82 21.46 36.01 0.09
C GLN A 82 21.24 36.10 1.60
N GLN A 83 20.03 35.80 2.09
CA GLN A 83 19.66 35.84 3.49
C GLN A 83 18.65 34.74 3.83
N ALA A 84 18.53 34.38 5.10
CA ALA A 84 17.47 33.51 5.57
C ALA A 84 16.10 34.20 5.40
N GLY A 85 15.08 33.41 5.06
CA GLY A 85 13.74 33.96 4.83
C GLY A 85 12.81 33.01 4.06
N VAL A 86 11.68 33.58 3.65
CA VAL A 86 10.64 32.83 2.90
C VAL A 86 10.81 33.08 1.41
N TYR A 87 11.00 32.01 0.64
CA TYR A 87 11.13 32.03 -0.80
C TYR A 87 10.06 31.15 -1.45
N ASN A 88 8.96 31.74 -1.87
CA ASN A 88 7.92 31.02 -2.62
C ASN A 88 8.32 30.93 -4.08
N VAL A 89 8.21 29.72 -4.67
CA VAL A 89 8.66 29.44 -6.02
C VAL A 89 7.51 28.93 -6.85
N LYS A 90 7.29 29.54 -8.02
CA LYS A 90 6.34 29.03 -9.00
C LYS A 90 7.12 28.34 -10.11
N LEU A 91 6.79 27.07 -10.39
CA LEU A 91 7.37 26.31 -11.50
C LEU A 91 6.42 26.29 -12.68
N ASP A 92 6.97 26.48 -13.87
CA ASP A 92 6.21 26.44 -15.13
C ASP A 92 6.08 24.99 -15.62
N ASP A 93 4.84 24.58 -15.91
CA ASP A 93 4.56 23.26 -16.47
C ASP A 93 5.27 23.11 -17.83
N ASN A 94 6.10 22.11 -17.90
CA ASN A 94 6.87 21.75 -19.09
C ASN A 94 6.42 20.41 -19.69
N SER A 95 5.26 19.90 -19.27
CA SER A 95 4.75 18.58 -19.66
C SER A 95 4.57 18.41 -21.17
N ALA A 96 4.28 19.51 -21.89
CA ALA A 96 4.24 19.52 -23.36
C ALA A 96 5.64 19.35 -24.01
N LYS A 97 6.72 19.48 -23.21
CA LYS A 97 8.11 19.36 -23.66
C LYS A 97 8.79 18.08 -23.15
N PHE A 98 8.04 17.14 -22.54
CA PHE A 98 8.56 15.84 -22.11
C PHE A 98 8.88 14.90 -23.29
N GLY A 99 9.56 15.43 -24.22
CA GLY A 99 10.42 14.77 -25.18
C GLY A 99 11.85 15.30 -25.12
N THR A 100 12.16 16.23 -24.18
CA THR A 100 13.43 16.95 -24.25
C THR A 100 13.99 17.28 -22.88
N ALA A 101 15.10 16.67 -22.51
CA ALA A 101 15.97 17.18 -21.45
C ALA A 101 16.52 18.55 -21.91
N VAL A 102 16.30 19.59 -21.12
CA VAL A 102 16.91 20.90 -21.41
C VAL A 102 18.33 20.89 -20.82
N VAL A 103 19.27 20.41 -21.61
CA VAL A 103 20.60 21.01 -21.68
C VAL A 103 20.50 22.08 -22.75
N THR A 104 20.91 23.29 -22.44
CA THR A 104 20.97 24.46 -23.32
C THR A 104 21.11 24.10 -24.82
N GLY A 105 20.07 24.36 -25.61
CA GLY A 105 20.26 24.60 -27.03
C GLY A 105 19.74 23.64 -28.07
N HIS A 106 19.11 22.49 -27.78
CA HIS A 106 18.38 21.72 -28.82
C HIS A 106 17.34 20.77 -28.19
N LYS A 107 16.15 20.67 -28.83
CA LYS A 107 15.08 19.74 -28.46
C LYS A 107 15.50 18.31 -28.83
N THR A 108 16.18 17.60 -27.95
CA THR A 108 16.55 16.20 -28.19
C THR A 108 15.49 15.27 -27.58
N LYS A 109 14.92 14.40 -28.41
CA LYS A 109 14.02 13.33 -27.99
C LYS A 109 14.79 12.41 -27.02
N TYR A 110 14.18 11.99 -25.88
CA TYR A 110 14.81 11.02 -24.98
C TYR A 110 15.25 9.78 -25.75
N THR A 111 16.50 9.43 -25.63
CA THR A 111 17.07 8.21 -26.20
C THR A 111 17.74 7.40 -25.09
N ARG A 112 17.72 6.08 -25.21
CA ARG A 112 18.45 5.18 -24.29
C ARG A 112 19.89 4.95 -24.78
N LYS A 113 20.11 5.12 -26.06
CA LYS A 113 21.45 4.93 -26.65
C LYS A 113 22.31 6.15 -26.31
N ASN A 114 23.53 5.89 -25.83
CA ASN A 114 24.50 6.93 -25.42
C ASN A 114 23.95 7.88 -24.34
N ASN A 115 23.11 7.38 -23.44
CA ASN A 115 22.54 8.15 -22.35
C ASN A 115 23.32 7.84 -21.05
N PRO A 116 24.03 8.82 -20.46
CA PRO A 116 24.85 8.59 -19.27
C PRO A 116 24.06 8.09 -18.07
N ALA A 117 22.79 8.52 -17.92
CA ALA A 117 21.90 8.03 -16.85
C ALA A 117 21.59 6.54 -17.04
N VAL A 118 21.34 6.10 -18.27
CA VAL A 118 21.06 4.69 -18.57
C VAL A 118 22.31 3.84 -18.35
N GLU A 119 23.49 4.34 -18.72
CA GLU A 119 24.75 3.63 -18.49
C GLU A 119 25.06 3.50 -17.00
N LEU A 120 24.83 4.56 -16.22
CA LEU A 120 24.95 4.51 -14.77
C LEU A 120 23.98 3.48 -14.18
N MET A 121 22.72 3.49 -14.60
CA MET A 121 21.72 2.54 -14.11
C MET A 121 22.03 1.09 -14.47
N ARG A 122 22.67 0.82 -15.61
CA ARG A 122 23.17 -0.53 -15.93
C ARG A 122 24.21 -1.01 -14.91
N LYS A 123 25.12 -0.13 -14.50
CA LYS A 123 26.11 -0.44 -13.46
C LYS A 123 25.47 -0.65 -12.09
N VAL A 124 24.44 0.14 -11.75
CA VAL A 124 23.65 -0.06 -10.51
C VAL A 124 22.94 -1.42 -10.51
N ILE A 125 22.31 -1.78 -11.63
CA ILE A 125 21.64 -3.08 -11.77
C ILE A 125 22.65 -4.25 -11.70
N GLU A 126 23.85 -4.08 -12.22
CA GLU A 126 24.90 -5.09 -12.10
C GLU A 126 25.40 -5.20 -10.65
N ALA A 127 25.64 -4.05 -9.99
CA ALA A 127 26.07 -4.01 -8.59
C ALA A 127 25.01 -4.59 -7.62
N LYS A 128 23.72 -4.50 -7.96
CA LYS A 128 22.60 -5.10 -7.21
C LYS A 128 22.85 -6.57 -6.87
N LYS A 129 23.41 -7.34 -7.79
CA LYS A 129 23.67 -8.78 -7.62
C LYS A 129 24.59 -9.09 -6.44
N MET A 130 25.48 -8.15 -6.09
CA MET A 130 26.41 -8.31 -4.97
C MET A 130 25.83 -7.85 -3.62
N SER A 131 24.65 -7.26 -3.63
CA SER A 131 24.00 -6.72 -2.44
C SER A 131 22.85 -7.60 -1.94
N ASP A 132 22.68 -8.80 -2.47
CA ASP A 132 21.65 -9.75 -2.05
C ASP A 132 22.09 -10.49 -0.79
N LEU A 133 21.39 -10.27 0.33
CA LEU A 133 21.67 -10.94 1.59
C LEU A 133 21.48 -12.47 1.51
N LYS A 134 20.70 -12.97 0.53
CA LYS A 134 20.50 -14.41 0.29
C LYS A 134 21.74 -15.11 -0.28
N LEU A 135 22.80 -14.36 -0.58
CA LEU A 135 24.11 -14.92 -0.90
C LEU A 135 24.83 -15.51 0.33
N HIS A 136 24.49 -15.06 1.53
CA HIS A 136 25.00 -15.62 2.78
C HIS A 136 24.35 -16.98 3.09
N ASP A 137 25.04 -17.82 3.83
CA ASP A 137 24.50 -19.12 4.26
C ASP A 137 23.42 -18.94 5.33
N TYR A 138 23.59 -17.92 6.16
CA TYR A 138 22.66 -17.51 7.23
C TYR A 138 22.60 -16.00 7.31
N TYR A 139 21.45 -15.48 7.70
CA TYR A 139 21.35 -14.16 8.29
C TYR A 139 20.19 -14.08 9.28
N SER A 140 20.30 -13.18 10.24
CA SER A 140 19.19 -12.73 11.07
C SER A 140 19.18 -11.21 11.16
N ILE A 141 17.97 -10.63 11.23
CA ILE A 141 17.75 -9.19 11.24
C ILE A 141 16.64 -8.91 12.24
N HIS A 142 16.80 -7.89 13.09
CA HIS A 142 15.70 -7.34 13.85
C HIS A 142 15.00 -6.26 13.04
N LYS A 143 13.67 -6.29 13.05
CA LYS A 143 12.81 -5.36 12.33
C LYS A 143 11.80 -4.78 13.31
N TYR A 144 11.86 -3.48 13.54
CA TYR A 144 10.80 -2.72 14.20
C TYR A 144 9.90 -2.11 13.13
N SER A 145 8.60 -2.18 13.32
CA SER A 145 7.63 -1.54 12.43
C SER A 145 6.52 -0.87 13.23
N LYS A 146 6.26 0.41 12.94
CA LYS A 146 5.15 1.19 13.48
C LYS A 146 4.21 1.58 12.34
N LEU A 147 2.93 1.26 12.48
CA LEU A 147 1.88 1.55 11.52
C LEU A 147 0.84 2.46 12.18
N THR A 148 0.71 3.68 11.70
CA THR A 148 -0.24 4.67 12.21
C THR A 148 -1.35 4.90 11.19
N PHE A 149 -2.60 4.73 11.63
CA PHE A 149 -3.80 5.09 10.87
C PHE A 149 -4.34 6.41 11.38
N ALA A 150 -4.62 7.34 10.47
CA ALA A 150 -5.14 8.66 10.80
C ALA A 150 -6.22 9.10 9.82
N PHE A 151 -7.17 9.90 10.28
CA PHE A 151 -7.95 10.73 9.39
C PHE A 151 -7.07 11.86 8.87
N ASN A 152 -7.17 12.16 7.58
CA ASN A 152 -6.38 13.15 6.88
C ASN A 152 -7.22 14.37 6.48
N ASP A 153 -6.57 15.50 6.18
CA ASP A 153 -7.22 16.77 5.82
C ASP A 153 -8.24 17.22 6.88
N VAL A 154 -7.88 17.08 8.16
CA VAL A 154 -8.71 17.50 9.29
C VAL A 154 -8.67 19.02 9.40
N THR A 155 -9.82 19.67 9.30
CA THR A 155 -9.95 21.14 9.35
C THR A 155 -10.87 21.56 10.49
N ASP A 156 -10.76 22.79 10.97
CA ASP A 156 -11.67 23.32 12.01
C ASP A 156 -13.13 23.22 11.62
N LYS A 157 -13.45 23.37 10.34
CA LYS A 157 -14.79 23.22 9.80
C LYS A 157 -15.44 21.85 10.10
N ILE A 158 -14.65 20.78 10.17
CA ILE A 158 -15.14 19.44 10.49
C ILE A 158 -15.67 19.37 11.92
N PHE A 159 -15.07 20.14 12.83
CA PHE A 159 -15.48 20.22 14.24
C PHE A 159 -16.62 21.20 14.49
N GLU A 160 -16.75 22.25 13.69
CA GLU A 160 -17.76 23.29 13.87
C GLU A 160 -19.09 22.94 13.18
N GLU A 161 -19.04 22.49 11.95
CA GLU A 161 -20.19 22.26 11.09
C GLU A 161 -20.28 20.82 10.58
N GLY A 162 -19.20 20.02 10.72
CA GLY A 162 -19.04 18.71 10.10
C GLY A 162 -19.35 17.52 11.00
N LYS A 163 -18.76 16.40 10.60
CA LYS A 163 -19.00 15.07 11.20
C LYS A 163 -18.56 14.98 12.66
N PHE A 164 -17.59 15.77 13.10
CA PHE A 164 -17.02 15.75 14.45
C PHE A 164 -17.61 16.81 15.39
N LYS A 165 -18.66 17.52 14.96
CA LYS A 165 -19.30 18.56 15.78
C LYS A 165 -19.72 18.08 17.19
N LYS A 166 -20.13 16.83 17.31
CA LYS A 166 -20.53 16.21 18.59
C LYS A 166 -19.36 15.65 19.41
N MET A 167 -18.14 15.79 18.92
CA MET A 167 -16.92 15.22 19.49
C MET A 167 -15.81 16.27 19.57
N PRO A 168 -16.00 17.39 20.30
CA PRO A 168 -15.02 18.48 20.34
C PRO A 168 -13.66 18.05 20.94
N PHE A 169 -13.65 17.03 21.81
CA PHE A 169 -12.44 16.47 22.41
C PHE A 169 -11.44 15.92 21.39
N LEU A 170 -11.90 15.58 20.17
CA LEU A 170 -11.01 15.12 19.11
C LEU A 170 -9.98 16.18 18.68
N LYS A 171 -10.25 17.46 18.92
CA LYS A 171 -9.30 18.56 18.64
C LYS A 171 -7.97 18.40 19.41
N ASP A 172 -8.03 17.83 20.62
CA ASP A 172 -6.85 17.62 21.47
C ASP A 172 -5.92 16.51 20.96
N HIS A 173 -6.40 15.72 20.00
CA HIS A 173 -5.66 14.64 19.36
C HIS A 173 -5.25 14.94 17.91
N VAL A 174 -5.53 16.14 17.41
CA VAL A 174 -5.11 16.58 16.08
C VAL A 174 -3.66 17.01 16.12
N GLU A 175 -2.88 16.55 15.17
CA GLU A 175 -1.48 16.92 15.01
C GLU A 175 -1.13 17.19 13.54
N THR A 176 0.00 17.82 13.31
CA THR A 176 0.51 18.07 11.96
C THR A 176 1.44 16.93 11.55
N CYS A 177 1.11 16.24 10.48
CA CYS A 177 2.02 15.28 9.87
C CYS A 177 3.21 16.01 9.22
N ASN A 178 4.42 15.72 9.67
CA ASN A 178 5.63 16.41 9.20
C ASN A 178 5.88 16.16 7.71
N GLU A 179 5.59 14.96 7.22
CA GLU A 179 5.88 14.52 5.86
C GLU A 179 4.89 15.09 4.84
N THR A 180 3.64 15.28 5.26
CA THR A 180 2.57 15.79 4.37
C THR A 180 2.24 17.25 4.62
N GLY A 181 2.58 17.77 5.80
CA GLY A 181 2.23 19.14 6.24
C GLY A 181 0.73 19.34 6.50
N LYS A 182 -0.06 18.26 6.51
CA LYS A 182 -1.50 18.28 6.72
C LYS A 182 -1.83 18.00 8.18
N LEU A 183 -2.98 18.51 8.62
CA LEU A 183 -3.53 18.14 9.92
C LEU A 183 -4.12 16.74 9.83
N ILE A 184 -3.72 15.88 10.74
CA ILE A 184 -4.19 14.51 10.87
C ILE A 184 -4.76 14.26 12.26
N LEU A 185 -5.65 13.30 12.36
CA LEU A 185 -6.16 12.76 13.61
C LEU A 185 -5.81 11.28 13.67
N PRO A 186 -4.73 10.88 14.36
CA PRO A 186 -4.41 9.48 14.58
C PRO A 186 -5.54 8.76 15.31
N ILE A 187 -5.87 7.56 14.85
CA ILE A 187 -6.98 6.76 15.38
C ILE A 187 -6.54 5.36 15.80
N SER A 188 -5.41 4.88 15.30
CA SER A 188 -4.82 3.61 15.71
C SER A 188 -3.32 3.61 15.43
N VAL A 189 -2.58 2.90 16.29
CA VAL A 189 -1.15 2.66 16.16
C VAL A 189 -0.88 1.19 16.44
N ASP A 190 -0.20 0.54 15.52
CA ASP A 190 0.25 -0.84 15.65
C ASP A 190 1.78 -0.87 15.64
N GLU A 191 2.39 -1.48 16.63
CA GLU A 191 3.84 -1.68 16.75
C GLU A 191 4.16 -3.17 16.70
N ASN A 192 5.17 -3.54 15.93
CA ASN A 192 5.66 -4.90 15.82
C ASN A 192 7.19 -4.93 15.88
N VAL A 193 7.73 -5.87 16.65
CA VAL A 193 9.14 -6.22 16.64
C VAL A 193 9.25 -7.66 16.15
N THR A 194 9.99 -7.87 15.07
CA THR A 194 10.14 -9.18 14.42
C THR A 194 11.61 -9.49 14.24
N ARG A 195 11.99 -10.73 14.43
CA ARG A 195 13.28 -11.26 14.04
C ARG A 195 13.11 -12.06 12.76
N GLU A 196 13.68 -11.62 11.67
CA GLU A 196 13.77 -12.35 10.42
C GLU A 196 14.99 -13.28 10.46
N ILE A 197 14.82 -14.52 10.04
CA ILE A 197 15.87 -15.54 10.04
C ILE A 197 15.89 -16.27 8.71
N TYR A 198 17.06 -16.39 8.15
CA TYR A 198 17.30 -17.04 6.87
C TYR A 198 18.39 -18.08 6.94
N ARG A 199 18.21 -19.16 6.19
CA ARG A 199 19.20 -20.20 5.94
C ARG A 199 19.11 -20.64 4.49
N ARG A 200 20.25 -20.69 3.81
CA ARG A 200 20.33 -21.07 2.39
C ARG A 200 20.11 -22.56 2.15
N THR A 201 20.76 -23.40 2.98
CA THR A 201 20.71 -24.86 2.79
C THR A 201 20.61 -25.59 4.14
N PRO A 202 19.57 -26.43 4.38
CA PRO A 202 18.32 -26.48 3.60
C PRO A 202 17.58 -25.16 3.67
N HIS A 203 16.97 -24.76 2.58
CA HIS A 203 16.33 -23.44 2.47
C HIS A 203 15.27 -23.20 3.53
N ALA A 204 15.38 -22.09 4.25
CA ALA A 204 14.39 -21.61 5.19
C ALA A 204 14.44 -20.07 5.25
N ASP A 205 13.28 -19.44 5.09
CA ASP A 205 13.09 -17.99 5.19
C ASP A 205 11.89 -17.79 6.12
N LYS A 206 12.15 -17.39 7.37
CA LYS A 206 11.14 -17.40 8.43
C LYS A 206 11.23 -16.15 9.29
N SER A 207 10.15 -15.86 10.01
CA SER A 207 10.07 -14.72 10.93
C SER A 207 9.52 -15.13 12.29
N ILE A 208 10.04 -14.48 13.35
CA ILE A 208 9.59 -14.66 14.73
C ILE A 208 9.13 -13.30 15.25
N VAL A 209 7.84 -13.16 15.55
CA VAL A 209 7.28 -11.94 16.16
C VAL A 209 7.66 -11.96 17.64
N LEU A 210 8.54 -11.05 18.06
CA LEU A 210 9.04 -10.90 19.42
C LEU A 210 8.15 -9.99 20.26
N GLY A 211 7.54 -8.98 19.64
CA GLY A 211 6.63 -8.05 20.29
C GLY A 211 5.54 -7.59 19.32
N GLN A 212 4.31 -7.52 19.82
CA GLN A 212 3.16 -7.00 19.07
C GLN A 212 2.29 -6.17 20.01
N ARG A 213 2.02 -4.92 19.64
CA ARG A 213 1.16 -4.00 20.39
C ARG A 213 0.25 -3.26 19.41
N SER A 214 -1.02 -3.20 19.76
CA SER A 214 -2.01 -2.38 19.06
C SER A 214 -2.63 -1.43 20.06
N SER A 215 -2.93 -0.22 19.64
CA SER A 215 -3.61 0.79 20.45
C SER A 215 -4.57 1.60 19.58
N GLY A 216 -5.62 2.13 20.19
CA GLY A 216 -6.63 2.91 19.50
C GLY A 216 -7.84 2.10 19.07
N ILE A 217 -8.46 2.50 17.95
CA ILE A 217 -9.71 1.89 17.48
C ILE A 217 -9.55 0.40 17.16
N ASN A 218 -8.35 -0.05 16.77
CA ASN A 218 -8.07 -1.47 16.51
C ASN A 218 -8.34 -2.37 17.73
N ASP A 219 -8.07 -1.88 18.94
CA ASP A 219 -8.34 -2.64 20.17
C ASP A 219 -9.83 -2.86 20.43
N LEU A 220 -10.69 -1.99 19.88
CA LEU A 220 -12.14 -2.14 19.99
C LEU A 220 -12.69 -3.24 19.07
N PHE A 221 -11.92 -3.66 18.08
CA PHE A 221 -12.23 -4.80 17.25
C PHE A 221 -11.61 -6.05 17.91
N ASN A 222 -12.37 -6.75 18.73
CA ASN A 222 -11.94 -7.98 19.44
C ASN A 222 -11.40 -9.11 18.55
N THR A 223 -11.35 -8.92 17.26
CA THR A 223 -10.83 -9.85 16.25
C THR A 223 -9.39 -9.54 15.85
N GLY A 224 -8.68 -8.74 16.65
CA GLY A 224 -7.25 -8.43 16.64
C GLY A 224 -6.54 -8.59 15.31
N ASP A 225 -6.73 -7.85 14.30
CA ASP A 225 -5.95 -7.80 13.05
C ASP A 225 -6.77 -7.46 11.80
N ILE A 226 -8.01 -6.95 11.94
CA ILE A 226 -8.86 -6.75 10.76
C ILE A 226 -8.32 -5.64 9.87
N LEU A 227 -7.97 -4.49 10.48
CA LEU A 227 -7.38 -3.39 9.71
C LEU A 227 -6.02 -3.80 9.16
N SER A 228 -5.21 -4.48 9.94
CA SER A 228 -3.92 -4.99 9.50
C SER A 228 -4.06 -6.09 8.45
N THR A 229 -5.08 -6.95 8.54
CA THR A 229 -5.32 -8.01 7.55
C THR A 229 -5.85 -7.46 6.22
N VAL A 230 -6.82 -6.52 6.26
CA VAL A 230 -7.34 -5.86 5.05
C VAL A 230 -6.26 -4.99 4.39
N LEU A 231 -5.41 -4.39 5.19
CA LEU A 231 -4.36 -3.49 4.72
C LEU A 231 -3.00 -4.19 4.56
N LYS A 232 -2.84 -5.44 5.02
CA LYS A 232 -1.62 -6.22 4.85
C LYS A 232 -1.25 -6.38 3.37
N ASP A 233 -2.22 -6.61 2.52
CA ASP A 233 -2.03 -6.64 1.07
C ASP A 233 -1.76 -5.25 0.47
N CYS A 234 -2.12 -4.18 1.20
CA CYS A 234 -1.89 -2.80 0.78
C CYS A 234 -0.52 -2.28 1.20
N PHE A 235 0.06 -2.82 2.28
CA PHE A 235 1.27 -2.34 2.92
C PHE A 235 2.34 -3.41 3.05
N THR A 236 2.47 -4.27 2.03
CA THR A 236 3.61 -5.18 1.91
C THR A 236 4.92 -4.40 1.90
N ASP A 237 5.97 -5.01 2.44
CA ASP A 237 7.30 -4.42 2.40
C ASP A 237 7.72 -4.17 0.96
N VAL A 238 8.23 -2.98 0.70
CA VAL A 238 8.74 -2.60 -0.60
C VAL A 238 10.21 -3.00 -0.64
N ASN A 239 10.57 -3.94 -1.51
CA ASN A 239 11.96 -4.27 -1.76
C ASN A 239 12.33 -3.89 -3.19
N ILE A 240 13.02 -2.75 -3.37
CA ILE A 240 13.43 -2.30 -4.71
C ILE A 240 14.47 -3.23 -5.36
N TYR A 241 15.14 -4.09 -4.58
CA TYR A 241 16.08 -5.07 -5.09
C TYR A 241 15.40 -6.27 -5.76
N GLU A 242 14.09 -6.44 -5.59
CA GLU A 242 13.30 -7.37 -6.40
C GLU A 242 12.99 -6.78 -7.78
N ASP A 243 12.66 -7.62 -8.75
CA ASP A 243 12.33 -7.14 -10.10
C ASP A 243 10.95 -6.50 -10.17
N GLU A 244 10.03 -6.99 -9.34
CA GLU A 244 8.65 -6.47 -9.20
C GLU A 244 8.27 -6.43 -7.73
N VAL A 245 7.61 -5.36 -7.33
CA VAL A 245 7.05 -5.18 -5.98
C VAL A 245 5.53 -5.24 -6.08
N ARG A 246 4.91 -6.14 -5.35
CA ARG A 246 3.44 -6.22 -5.30
C ARG A 246 2.90 -5.22 -4.29
N LEU A 247 2.25 -4.16 -4.77
CA LEU A 247 1.61 -3.12 -3.97
C LEU A 247 0.14 -3.02 -4.34
N LEU A 248 -0.75 -2.98 -3.34
CA LEU A 248 -2.20 -2.82 -3.57
C LEU A 248 -2.73 -3.83 -4.61
N GLN A 249 -2.15 -5.03 -4.62
CA GLN A 249 -2.41 -6.12 -5.58
C GLN A 249 -1.93 -5.88 -7.02
N TYR A 250 -1.24 -4.77 -7.30
CA TYR A 250 -0.64 -4.50 -8.61
C TYR A 250 0.87 -4.80 -8.59
N PRO A 251 1.41 -5.41 -9.65
CA PRO A 251 2.85 -5.59 -9.79
C PRO A 251 3.49 -4.29 -10.25
N PHE A 252 4.24 -3.63 -9.37
CA PHE A 252 5.03 -2.45 -9.70
C PHE A 252 6.43 -2.87 -10.11
N VAL A 253 6.84 -2.46 -11.30
CA VAL A 253 8.20 -2.73 -11.78
C VAL A 253 9.20 -1.93 -10.96
N SER A 254 10.25 -2.57 -10.47
CA SER A 254 11.35 -1.88 -9.77
C SER A 254 12.18 -1.02 -10.74
N PRO A 255 12.62 0.19 -10.36
CA PRO A 255 13.51 0.99 -11.19
C PRO A 255 14.88 0.33 -11.44
N ILE A 256 15.25 -0.62 -10.59
CA ILE A 256 16.47 -1.43 -10.74
C ILE A 256 16.17 -2.89 -11.10
N SER A 257 15.00 -3.14 -11.72
CA SER A 257 14.66 -4.47 -12.24
C SER A 257 15.71 -4.93 -13.26
N SER A 258 16.24 -6.12 -13.03
CA SER A 258 17.22 -6.74 -13.93
C SER A 258 16.62 -7.10 -15.29
N ARG A 259 15.31 -7.39 -15.31
CA ARG A 259 14.58 -7.83 -16.52
C ARG A 259 14.09 -6.65 -17.35
N SER A 260 13.53 -5.64 -16.74
CA SER A 260 12.75 -4.61 -17.46
C SER A 260 13.08 -3.18 -17.05
N GLY A 261 13.84 -2.92 -15.98
CA GLY A 261 14.07 -1.58 -15.45
C GLY A 261 14.49 -0.56 -16.51
N ILE A 262 15.51 -0.90 -17.33
CA ILE A 262 16.02 -0.01 -18.38
C ILE A 262 15.00 0.23 -19.51
N SER A 263 14.18 -0.76 -19.85
CA SER A 263 13.16 -0.63 -20.89
C SER A 263 11.88 0.04 -20.41
N PHE A 264 11.56 -0.12 -19.15
CA PHE A 264 10.33 0.38 -18.53
C PHE A 264 10.42 1.85 -18.14
N TYR A 265 11.60 2.32 -17.69
CA TYR A 265 11.81 3.66 -17.17
C TYR A 265 12.60 4.57 -18.10
N ARG A 266 12.44 5.88 -17.88
CA ARG A 266 13.34 6.95 -18.35
C ARG A 266 14.13 7.43 -17.15
N PHE A 267 15.43 7.59 -17.32
CA PHE A 267 16.37 7.99 -16.27
C PHE A 267 17.07 9.31 -16.64
N PHE A 268 17.24 10.18 -15.65
CA PHE A 268 17.84 11.49 -15.81
C PHE A 268 18.82 11.74 -14.66
N ILE A 269 20.08 12.02 -14.96
CA ILE A 269 21.04 12.52 -13.96
C ILE A 269 20.70 13.99 -13.73
N GLU A 270 20.36 14.34 -12.49
CA GLU A 270 20.00 15.71 -12.13
C GLU A 270 21.18 16.48 -11.56
N ASP A 271 21.80 15.99 -10.51
CA ASP A 271 22.94 16.61 -9.85
C ASP A 271 23.73 15.62 -8.98
N THR A 272 24.80 16.14 -8.36
CA THR A 272 25.53 15.45 -7.32
C THR A 272 25.22 16.10 -5.98
N THR A 273 24.80 15.31 -5.01
CA THR A 273 24.37 15.78 -3.68
C THR A 273 25.02 14.94 -2.57
N TYR A 274 24.81 15.32 -1.32
CA TYR A 274 25.26 14.55 -0.16
C TYR A 274 24.08 14.03 0.63
N VAL A 275 24.13 12.73 0.95
CA VAL A 275 23.16 12.04 1.81
C VAL A 275 23.97 11.42 2.95
N ASP A 276 23.70 11.82 4.21
CA ASP A 276 24.47 11.40 5.40
C ASP A 276 25.98 11.49 5.21
N ASN A 277 26.48 12.64 4.73
CA ASN A 277 27.89 12.90 4.39
C ASN A 277 28.47 12.05 3.25
N ALA A 278 27.70 11.14 2.66
CA ALA A 278 28.13 10.40 1.48
C ALA A 278 27.79 11.17 0.19
N LYS A 279 28.77 11.33 -0.70
CA LYS A 279 28.56 11.97 -2.00
C LYS A 279 27.79 11.03 -2.90
N CYS A 280 26.65 11.50 -3.45
CA CYS A 280 25.74 10.72 -4.26
C CYS A 280 25.43 11.41 -5.58
N ILE A 281 25.28 10.63 -6.64
CA ILE A 281 24.69 11.06 -7.91
C ILE A 281 23.18 10.83 -7.80
N ARG A 282 22.39 11.90 -7.96
CA ARG A 282 20.95 11.79 -7.99
C ARG A 282 20.45 11.49 -9.40
N VAL A 283 19.71 10.41 -9.52
CA VAL A 283 19.05 9.98 -10.76
C VAL A 283 17.54 10.01 -10.54
N ASP A 284 16.88 10.88 -11.28
CA ASP A 284 15.42 10.92 -11.32
C ASP A 284 14.91 9.94 -12.37
N PHE A 285 13.77 9.30 -12.09
CA PHE A 285 13.20 8.31 -13.00
C PHE A 285 11.67 8.39 -13.04
N THR A 286 11.10 7.97 -14.17
CA THR A 286 9.65 7.89 -14.39
C THR A 286 9.33 6.79 -15.40
N PRO A 287 8.17 6.11 -15.31
CA PRO A 287 7.74 5.15 -16.33
C PRO A 287 7.65 5.78 -17.72
N ASN A 288 7.87 5.01 -18.76
CA ASN A 288 7.69 5.46 -20.15
C ASN A 288 6.25 5.88 -20.42
N ASN A 289 5.31 5.13 -19.88
CA ASN A 289 3.88 5.41 -19.92
C ASN A 289 3.41 5.67 -18.47
N ALA A 290 2.81 6.84 -18.26
CA ALA A 290 2.37 7.27 -16.93
C ALA A 290 1.17 6.46 -16.38
N GLN A 291 0.55 5.60 -17.18
CA GLN A 291 -0.54 4.71 -16.77
C GLN A 291 -0.04 3.33 -16.32
N ASP A 292 1.22 2.99 -16.61
CA ASP A 292 1.78 1.71 -16.21
C ASP A 292 2.02 1.68 -14.69
N PHE A 293 1.91 0.49 -14.11
CA PHE A 293 2.21 0.27 -12.70
C PHE A 293 3.73 0.28 -12.46
N GLY A 294 4.22 1.46 -12.18
CA GLY A 294 5.62 1.72 -11.91
C GLY A 294 5.78 2.93 -11.00
N PHE A 295 6.94 3.02 -10.38
CA PHE A 295 7.28 4.14 -9.51
C PHE A 295 7.76 5.34 -10.32
N SER A 296 7.66 6.52 -9.74
CA SER A 296 8.41 7.71 -10.15
C SER A 296 9.16 8.26 -8.94
N GLY A 297 10.32 8.85 -9.14
CA GLY A 297 11.08 9.36 -8.01
C GLY A 297 12.54 9.58 -8.27
N SER A 298 13.36 9.39 -7.24
CA SER A 298 14.81 9.61 -7.31
C SER A 298 15.57 8.50 -6.62
N LEU A 299 16.67 8.09 -7.23
CA LEU A 299 17.69 7.23 -6.63
C LEU A 299 18.93 8.05 -6.35
N TYR A 300 19.51 7.85 -5.17
CA TYR A 300 20.75 8.47 -4.74
C TYR A 300 21.85 7.40 -4.74
N ILE A 301 22.68 7.42 -5.74
CA ILE A 301 23.70 6.42 -6.02
C ILE A 301 25.03 6.93 -5.50
N LEU A 302 25.78 6.14 -4.72
CA LEU A 302 27.08 6.53 -4.22
C LEU A 302 28.01 6.91 -5.38
N ALA A 303 28.64 8.08 -5.28
CA ALA A 303 29.56 8.59 -6.30
C ALA A 303 30.97 7.98 -6.12
N ASP A 304 31.02 6.68 -5.94
CA ASP A 304 32.19 5.84 -5.85
C ASP A 304 32.13 4.70 -6.90
N SER A 305 33.08 3.82 -6.87
CA SER A 305 33.12 2.70 -7.81
C SER A 305 32.14 1.57 -7.50
N THR A 306 31.39 1.66 -6.39
CA THR A 306 30.49 0.60 -5.95
C THR A 306 29.11 0.65 -6.62
N TYR A 307 28.69 1.83 -7.11
CA TYR A 307 27.38 2.08 -7.73
C TYR A 307 26.18 1.64 -6.87
N ARG A 308 26.36 1.61 -5.54
CA ARG A 308 25.33 1.21 -4.58
C ARG A 308 24.34 2.36 -4.34
N ILE A 309 23.09 2.00 -4.04
CA ILE A 309 22.07 2.98 -3.71
C ILE A 309 22.17 3.35 -2.24
N LYS A 310 22.34 4.63 -1.91
CA LYS A 310 22.32 5.14 -0.55
C LYS A 310 20.90 5.46 -0.08
N LYS A 311 20.04 5.93 -1.01
CA LYS A 311 18.65 6.30 -0.73
C LYS A 311 17.80 6.14 -1.97
N ALA A 312 16.58 5.64 -1.79
CA ALA A 312 15.53 5.64 -2.80
C ALA A 312 14.33 6.43 -2.29
N ASP A 313 13.77 7.27 -3.13
CA ASP A 313 12.56 8.03 -2.85
C ASP A 313 11.57 7.76 -3.98
N LEU A 314 10.56 6.97 -3.69
CA LEU A 314 9.64 6.39 -4.63
C LEU A 314 8.25 6.98 -4.42
N GLY A 315 7.55 7.30 -5.50
CA GLY A 315 6.16 7.72 -5.47
C GLY A 315 5.35 7.05 -6.58
N ILE A 316 4.05 7.07 -6.45
CA ILE A 316 3.15 6.65 -7.53
C ILE A 316 2.89 7.86 -8.44
N PRO A 317 3.03 7.70 -9.78
CA PRO A 317 2.69 8.78 -10.72
C PRO A 317 1.22 9.22 -10.56
N ARG A 318 0.95 10.52 -10.61
CA ARG A 318 -0.41 11.08 -10.46
C ARG A 318 -1.45 10.52 -11.46
N ARG A 319 -1.00 10.00 -12.60
CA ARG A 319 -1.86 9.41 -13.64
C ARG A 319 -1.98 7.89 -13.53
N SER A 320 -1.32 7.30 -12.54
CA SER A 320 -1.46 5.87 -12.25
C SER A 320 -2.87 5.59 -11.74
N ASP A 321 -3.54 4.61 -12.32
CA ASP A 321 -4.95 4.29 -12.05
C ASP A 321 -5.05 3.29 -10.86
N VAL A 322 -4.35 3.60 -9.76
CA VAL A 322 -4.42 2.79 -8.54
C VAL A 322 -5.64 3.21 -7.74
N ASN A 323 -6.58 2.29 -7.58
CA ASN A 323 -7.84 2.57 -6.89
C ASN A 323 -7.62 3.06 -5.45
N PHE A 324 -8.39 4.07 -5.05
CA PHE A 324 -8.42 4.67 -3.70
C PHE A 324 -7.15 5.39 -3.25
N VAL A 325 -6.05 5.28 -3.95
CA VAL A 325 -4.79 5.96 -3.60
C VAL A 325 -4.77 7.35 -4.21
N GLU A 326 -4.73 8.36 -3.37
CA GLU A 326 -4.57 9.76 -3.78
C GLU A 326 -3.09 10.10 -3.96
N SER A 327 -2.26 9.62 -3.06
CA SER A 327 -0.80 9.68 -3.15
C SER A 327 -0.15 8.55 -2.35
N MET A 328 1.05 8.17 -2.76
CA MET A 328 1.90 7.25 -2.02
C MET A 328 3.35 7.66 -2.18
N ARG A 329 4.10 7.58 -1.10
CA ARG A 329 5.54 7.80 -1.07
C ARG A 329 6.21 6.75 -0.21
N VAL A 330 7.33 6.22 -0.71
CA VAL A 330 8.19 5.29 0.02
C VAL A 330 9.61 5.86 0.02
N ILE A 331 10.22 5.94 1.19
CA ILE A 331 11.60 6.38 1.36
C ILE A 331 12.37 5.23 1.95
N GLN A 332 13.39 4.78 1.23
CA GLN A 332 14.30 3.74 1.69
C GLN A 332 15.70 4.30 1.86
N GLU A 333 16.30 4.02 3.01
CA GLU A 333 17.69 4.39 3.29
C GLU A 333 18.52 3.14 3.52
N PHE A 334 19.69 3.13 2.87
CA PHE A 334 20.61 2.01 2.91
C PHE A 334 21.89 2.40 3.66
N THR A 335 22.47 1.45 4.36
CA THR A 335 23.74 1.63 5.05
C THR A 335 24.68 0.49 4.72
N GLN A 336 25.97 0.77 4.84
CA GLN A 336 26.99 -0.26 4.74
C GLN A 336 27.38 -0.72 6.13
N LEU A 337 27.32 -2.03 6.35
CA LEU A 337 27.81 -2.64 7.58
C LEU A 337 29.35 -2.62 7.63
N PRO A 338 29.96 -2.73 8.83
CA PRO A 338 31.40 -2.84 8.97
C PRO A 338 32.01 -4.04 8.21
N SER A 339 31.23 -5.09 8.01
CA SER A 339 31.57 -6.30 7.24
C SER A 339 31.55 -6.08 5.72
N GLY A 340 30.99 -4.94 5.26
CA GLY A 340 31.00 -4.53 3.86
C GLY A 340 29.68 -4.69 3.12
N GLU A 341 28.69 -5.37 3.69
CA GLU A 341 27.37 -5.56 3.11
C GLU A 341 26.58 -4.24 3.06
N GLN A 342 25.84 -4.06 1.98
CA GLN A 342 24.86 -2.98 1.85
C GLN A 342 23.50 -3.51 2.29
N VAL A 343 22.93 -2.92 3.33
CA VAL A 343 21.66 -3.36 3.92
C VAL A 343 20.64 -2.23 3.93
N LEU A 344 19.37 -2.59 3.89
CA LEU A 344 18.27 -1.66 4.13
C LEU A 344 18.28 -1.27 5.61
N LYS A 345 18.39 0.04 5.88
CA LYS A 345 18.35 0.58 7.24
C LYS A 345 16.93 0.96 7.63
N SER A 346 16.22 1.67 6.76
CA SER A 346 14.85 2.09 7.01
C SER A 346 13.99 2.05 5.75
N ASP A 347 12.68 1.81 5.94
CA ASP A 347 11.65 1.82 4.91
C ASP A 347 10.42 2.55 5.45
N ASP A 348 10.26 3.80 5.06
CA ASP A 348 9.15 4.65 5.48
C ASP A 348 8.15 4.79 4.35
N MET A 349 6.88 4.50 4.63
CA MET A 349 5.80 4.59 3.66
C MET A 349 4.67 5.47 4.19
N ILE A 350 4.19 6.37 3.34
CA ILE A 350 2.98 7.16 3.57
C ILE A 350 2.05 6.96 2.40
N VAL A 351 0.81 6.59 2.70
CA VAL A 351 -0.26 6.43 1.72
C VAL A 351 -1.45 7.27 2.11
N GLN A 352 -1.95 8.08 1.20
CA GLN A 352 -3.20 8.82 1.36
C GLN A 352 -4.30 8.15 0.57
N LEU A 353 -5.39 7.85 1.26
CA LEU A 353 -6.51 7.09 0.74
C LEU A 353 -7.78 7.95 0.72
N LYS A 354 -8.52 7.86 -0.39
CA LYS A 354 -9.84 8.45 -0.56
C LYS A 354 -10.81 7.35 -0.99
N LEU A 355 -11.49 6.75 -0.03
CA LEU A 355 -12.40 5.63 -0.27
C LEU A 355 -13.69 6.08 -0.97
N ALA A 356 -14.26 7.23 -0.57
CA ALA A 356 -15.42 7.83 -1.21
C ALA A 356 -15.46 9.34 -0.98
N SER A 357 -16.17 10.08 -1.83
CA SER A 357 -16.24 11.55 -1.74
C SER A 357 -16.92 12.06 -0.46
N PHE A 358 -17.82 11.26 0.12
CA PHE A 358 -18.54 11.59 1.35
C PHE A 358 -17.82 11.11 2.63
N LEU A 359 -16.79 10.28 2.51
CA LEU A 359 -15.98 9.82 3.65
C LEU A 359 -14.82 10.79 3.90
N GLN A 360 -14.37 10.82 5.17
CA GLN A 360 -13.12 11.50 5.50
C GLN A 360 -11.96 10.76 4.84
N LYS A 361 -10.97 11.50 4.36
CA LYS A 361 -9.75 10.91 3.82
C LYS A 361 -8.95 10.24 4.93
N PHE A 362 -8.24 9.19 4.57
CA PHE A 362 -7.35 8.46 5.47
C PHE A 362 -5.90 8.63 5.06
N GLN A 363 -5.04 8.60 6.05
CA GLN A 363 -3.60 8.48 5.89
C GLN A 363 -3.12 7.28 6.65
N VAL A 364 -2.25 6.51 6.04
CA VAL A 364 -1.52 5.44 6.71
C VAL A 364 -0.05 5.73 6.59
N LYS A 365 0.63 5.78 7.73
CA LYS A 365 2.09 5.93 7.83
C LYS A 365 2.66 4.63 8.38
N ARG A 366 3.63 4.05 7.69
CA ARG A 366 4.45 2.95 8.19
C ARG A 366 5.89 3.42 8.30
N VAL A 367 6.49 3.24 9.46
CA VAL A 367 7.91 3.42 9.70
C VAL A 367 8.49 2.06 10.01
N THR A 368 9.51 1.66 9.29
CA THR A 368 10.19 0.38 9.51
C THR A 368 11.69 0.63 9.63
N GLU A 369 12.31 0.06 10.66
CA GLU A 369 13.76 0.09 10.85
C GLU A 369 14.30 -1.31 11.04
N TYR A 370 15.48 -1.53 10.45
CA TYR A 370 16.18 -2.79 10.47
C TYR A 370 17.48 -2.63 11.23
N SER A 371 17.72 -3.52 12.20
CA SER A 371 18.87 -3.51 13.09
C SER A 371 19.43 -4.91 13.31
N ASP A 372 20.53 -5.02 14.06
CA ASP A 372 21.12 -6.26 14.55
C ASP A 372 21.34 -7.31 13.45
N PHE A 373 21.92 -6.86 12.33
CA PHE A 373 22.29 -7.75 11.24
C PHE A 373 23.39 -8.71 11.72
N CYS A 374 23.11 -10.00 11.64
CA CYS A 374 24.03 -11.08 12.02
C CYS A 374 24.07 -12.14 10.93
N PHE A 375 25.25 -12.57 10.55
CA PHE A 375 25.48 -13.59 9.51
C PHE A 375 26.02 -14.90 10.08
N ASP A 376 26.07 -15.02 11.41
CA ASP A 376 26.51 -16.22 12.09
C ASP A 376 25.53 -17.39 11.89
N PRO A 377 26.00 -18.65 11.98
CA PRO A 377 25.15 -19.81 11.89
C PRO A 377 24.02 -19.81 12.92
N ILE A 378 22.80 -20.00 12.46
CA ILE A 378 21.60 -20.05 13.31
C ILE A 378 21.30 -21.54 13.62
N PRO A 379 21.10 -21.92 14.90
CA PRO A 379 20.78 -23.29 15.29
C PRO A 379 19.53 -23.82 14.57
N ASP A 380 19.57 -25.06 14.07
CA ASP A 380 18.46 -25.70 13.34
C ASP A 380 17.14 -25.69 14.09
N LYS A 381 17.18 -25.84 15.42
CA LYS A 381 16.00 -25.78 16.29
C LYS A 381 15.22 -24.46 16.17
N THR A 382 15.90 -23.37 15.79
CA THR A 382 15.27 -22.04 15.62
C THR A 382 14.33 -22.02 14.41
N PHE A 383 14.56 -22.89 13.42
CA PHE A 383 13.71 -23.02 12.23
C PHE A 383 12.58 -24.06 12.39
N ASN A 384 12.55 -24.80 13.53
CA ASN A 384 11.65 -25.92 13.74
C ASN A 384 10.24 -25.49 14.19
N PHE A 385 9.56 -24.64 13.40
CA PHE A 385 8.15 -24.33 13.59
C PHE A 385 7.40 -24.42 12.26
N LYS A 386 6.09 -24.68 12.34
CA LYS A 386 5.23 -24.77 11.14
C LYS A 386 4.96 -23.40 10.55
N GLY A 387 4.98 -23.31 9.20
CA GLY A 387 4.75 -22.06 8.47
C GLY A 387 5.98 -21.14 8.44
N ASP A 388 5.78 -19.94 7.91
CA ASP A 388 6.83 -18.94 7.69
C ASP A 388 6.96 -17.96 8.84
N GLN A 389 5.97 -17.93 9.76
CA GLN A 389 5.96 -17.02 10.91
C GLN A 389 5.53 -17.73 12.19
N GLN A 390 6.23 -17.43 13.28
CA GLN A 390 5.88 -17.81 14.65
C GLN A 390 5.75 -16.56 15.52
N THR A 391 4.76 -16.52 16.40
CA THR A 391 4.61 -15.47 17.40
C THR A 391 5.08 -15.97 18.75
N ASP A 392 5.98 -15.22 19.42
CA ASP A 392 6.40 -15.51 20.80
C ASP A 392 5.21 -15.46 21.75
N VAL A 393 5.19 -16.33 22.74
CA VAL A 393 4.07 -16.47 23.71
C VAL A 393 3.82 -15.14 24.44
N ASN A 394 4.88 -14.37 24.67
CA ASN A 394 4.84 -13.09 25.40
C ASN A 394 4.77 -11.87 24.46
N ALA A 395 4.64 -12.07 23.14
CA ALA A 395 4.71 -10.96 22.18
C ALA A 395 3.68 -9.85 22.48
N ARG A 396 2.50 -10.21 22.97
CA ARG A 396 1.40 -9.25 23.25
C ARG A 396 1.42 -8.64 24.64
N ILE A 397 2.30 -9.12 25.52
CA ILE A 397 2.39 -8.69 26.92
C ILE A 397 3.77 -8.12 27.28
N ARG A 398 4.51 -7.65 26.26
CA ARG A 398 5.84 -7.05 26.47
C ARG A 398 5.74 -5.78 27.31
N PRO A 399 6.65 -5.61 28.30
CA PRO A 399 6.70 -4.41 29.13
C PRO A 399 7.18 -3.19 28.35
N GLU A 400 6.98 -1.97 28.89
CA GLU A 400 7.33 -0.72 28.19
C GLU A 400 8.84 -0.59 27.96
N GLU A 401 9.68 -1.16 28.81
CA GLU A 401 11.13 -1.21 28.65
C GLU A 401 11.54 -1.90 27.34
N PHE A 402 10.85 -2.99 26.98
CA PHE A 402 11.05 -3.68 25.71
C PHE A 402 10.76 -2.77 24.53
N TRP A 403 9.65 -2.01 24.59
CA TRP A 403 9.29 -1.07 23.53
C TRP A 403 10.26 0.11 23.45
N ALA A 404 10.70 0.64 24.61
CA ALA A 404 11.68 1.71 24.66
C ALA A 404 13.04 1.33 24.05
N GLU A 405 13.43 0.05 24.18
CA GLU A 405 14.66 -0.47 23.57
C GLU A 405 14.57 -0.63 22.04
N HIS A 406 13.40 -1.03 21.54
CA HIS A 406 13.24 -1.37 20.12
C HIS A 406 12.64 -0.25 19.26
N ARG A 407 12.03 0.78 19.87
CA ARG A 407 11.46 1.91 19.14
C ARG A 407 12.55 2.76 18.50
N SER A 408 12.49 2.89 17.19
CA SER A 408 13.34 3.82 16.44
C SER A 408 12.80 5.24 16.40
N GLU A 409 11.48 5.39 16.43
CA GLU A 409 10.77 6.68 16.46
C GLU A 409 9.84 6.73 17.69
N ALA A 410 10.00 7.76 18.52
CA ALA A 410 9.11 7.96 19.67
C ALA A 410 7.65 8.12 19.21
N LEU A 411 6.70 7.68 20.04
CA LEU A 411 5.29 7.96 19.82
C LEU A 411 5.05 9.48 19.87
N THR A 412 4.19 9.99 19.01
CA THR A 412 3.72 11.37 19.10
C THR A 412 2.82 11.53 20.33
N GLN A 413 2.53 12.77 20.72
CA GLN A 413 1.65 13.01 21.86
C GLN A 413 0.24 12.43 21.65
N SER A 414 -0.25 12.42 20.41
CA SER A 414 -1.55 11.86 20.06
C SER A 414 -1.50 10.34 20.05
N GLU A 415 -0.42 9.74 19.55
CA GLU A 415 -0.20 8.29 19.54
C GLU A 415 -0.08 7.74 20.98
N ASP A 416 0.62 8.44 21.87
CA ASP A 416 0.78 8.02 23.28
C ASP A 416 -0.53 8.10 24.07
N LYS A 417 -1.43 9.04 23.71
CA LYS A 417 -2.74 9.23 24.34
C LYS A 417 -3.87 8.44 23.69
N MET A 418 -3.57 7.44 22.89
CA MET A 418 -4.57 6.68 22.14
C MET A 418 -5.64 6.02 23.04
N ASP A 419 -5.25 5.52 24.21
CA ASP A 419 -6.19 4.96 25.19
C ASP A 419 -7.18 5.99 25.73
N VAL A 420 -6.75 7.25 25.87
CA VAL A 420 -7.63 8.35 26.29
C VAL A 420 -8.66 8.62 25.22
N LEU A 421 -8.24 8.68 23.95
CA LEU A 421 -9.10 8.84 22.80
C LEU A 421 -10.18 7.76 22.75
N VAL A 422 -9.79 6.49 22.88
CA VAL A 422 -10.70 5.35 22.86
C VAL A 422 -11.75 5.46 23.95
N ARG A 423 -11.34 5.71 25.20
CA ARG A 423 -12.27 5.90 26.33
C ARG A 423 -13.24 7.06 26.13
N GLN A 424 -12.81 8.13 25.49
CA GLN A 424 -13.67 9.27 25.15
C GLN A 424 -14.68 8.91 24.05
N LEU A 425 -14.24 8.20 23.02
CA LEU A 425 -15.09 7.73 21.91
C LEU A 425 -16.17 6.77 22.39
N GLU A 426 -15.87 5.84 23.28
CA GLU A 426 -16.83 4.89 23.85
C GLU A 426 -17.99 5.55 24.60
N ARG A 427 -17.76 6.77 25.14
CA ARG A 427 -18.80 7.57 25.83
C ARG A 427 -19.73 8.29 24.87
N VAL A 428 -19.37 8.38 23.59
CA VAL A 428 -20.21 9.07 22.59
C VAL A 428 -21.42 8.21 22.26
N LYS A 429 -22.61 8.77 22.43
CA LYS A 429 -23.88 8.09 22.10
C LYS A 429 -23.90 7.70 20.62
N GLY A 430 -24.10 6.43 20.33
CA GLY A 430 -24.16 5.90 18.97
C GLY A 430 -22.81 5.45 18.41
N PHE A 431 -21.69 5.70 19.11
CA PHE A 431 -20.37 5.27 18.65
C PHE A 431 -20.28 3.75 18.42
N LYS A 432 -20.85 2.95 19.32
CA LYS A 432 -20.90 1.48 19.16
C LYS A 432 -21.64 1.04 17.89
N ALA A 433 -22.70 1.76 17.50
CA ALA A 433 -23.42 1.47 16.26
C ALA A 433 -22.58 1.84 15.02
N VAL A 434 -21.86 2.97 15.07
CA VAL A 434 -20.93 3.37 13.99
C VAL A 434 -19.79 2.36 13.88
N LEU A 435 -19.24 1.93 15.00
CA LEU A 435 -18.19 0.90 15.06
C LEU A 435 -18.67 -0.43 14.47
N PHE A 436 -19.90 -0.86 14.82
CA PHE A 436 -20.50 -2.07 14.25
C PHE A 436 -20.65 -1.98 12.72
N VAL A 437 -21.13 -0.84 12.21
CA VAL A 437 -21.26 -0.63 10.77
C VAL A 437 -19.88 -0.62 10.09
N ALA A 438 -18.90 0.05 10.69
CA ALA A 438 -17.53 0.08 10.19
C ALA A 438 -16.92 -1.33 10.18
N LYS A 439 -17.07 -2.09 11.28
CA LYS A 439 -16.66 -3.48 11.37
C LYS A 439 -17.30 -4.33 10.28
N ALA A 440 -18.62 -4.26 10.14
CA ALA A 440 -19.35 -5.01 9.11
C ALA A 440 -18.87 -4.67 7.69
N PHE A 441 -18.50 -3.41 7.42
CA PHE A 441 -18.00 -2.99 6.12
C PHE A 441 -16.56 -3.47 5.87
N ILE A 442 -15.71 -3.45 6.90
CA ILE A 442 -14.29 -3.85 6.81
C ILE A 442 -14.18 -5.38 6.71
N GLU A 443 -14.83 -6.11 7.62
CA GLU A 443 -14.84 -7.58 7.63
C GLU A 443 -15.63 -8.17 6.46
N ASN A 444 -16.47 -7.34 5.85
CA ASN A 444 -17.34 -7.70 4.75
C ASN A 444 -18.40 -8.78 5.11
N PHE A 445 -18.40 -9.27 6.35
CA PHE A 445 -19.37 -10.20 6.89
C PHE A 445 -19.83 -9.74 8.28
N VAL A 446 -21.08 -9.99 8.59
CA VAL A 446 -21.69 -9.75 9.90
C VAL A 446 -21.97 -11.10 10.55
N GLU A 447 -21.30 -11.35 11.65
CA GLU A 447 -21.57 -12.50 12.50
C GLU A 447 -22.95 -12.35 13.16
N THR A 448 -23.77 -13.40 13.14
CA THR A 448 -25.10 -13.38 13.77
C THR A 448 -25.03 -13.48 15.29
N SER A 449 -23.87 -13.80 15.84
CA SER A 449 -23.59 -13.79 17.28
C SER A 449 -22.13 -13.45 17.52
N VAL A 450 -21.87 -12.54 18.46
CA VAL A 450 -20.52 -12.17 18.96
C VAL A 450 -20.23 -12.74 20.35
N ASP A 451 -21.15 -13.53 20.91
CA ASP A 451 -20.96 -14.15 22.22
C ASP A 451 -20.01 -15.35 22.11
N PRO A 452 -18.86 -15.38 22.81
CA PRO A 452 -17.95 -16.51 22.81
C PRO A 452 -18.57 -17.84 23.25
N LYS A 453 -19.63 -17.79 24.07
CA LYS A 453 -20.36 -18.98 24.52
C LYS A 453 -21.33 -19.50 23.45
N HIS A 454 -21.78 -18.64 22.55
CA HIS A 454 -22.71 -18.96 21.47
C HIS A 454 -22.16 -18.40 20.15
N PRO A 455 -21.06 -18.93 19.61
CA PRO A 455 -20.40 -18.35 18.43
C PRO A 455 -21.29 -18.40 17.20
N SER A 456 -21.03 -17.49 16.24
CA SER A 456 -21.83 -17.35 15.03
C SER A 456 -21.92 -18.67 14.25
N LYS A 457 -23.14 -19.10 13.95
CA LYS A 457 -23.43 -20.28 13.11
C LYS A 457 -23.64 -19.90 11.64
N VAL A 458 -24.01 -18.65 11.39
CA VAL A 458 -24.29 -18.09 10.08
C VAL A 458 -23.75 -16.66 10.03
N ASP A 459 -22.97 -16.35 9.01
CA ASP A 459 -22.49 -15.01 8.74
C ASP A 459 -23.23 -14.40 7.57
N ILE A 460 -23.68 -13.16 7.71
CA ILE A 460 -24.40 -12.40 6.68
C ILE A 460 -23.37 -11.58 5.88
N GLY A 461 -23.32 -11.77 4.59
CA GLY A 461 -22.36 -11.06 3.72
C GLY A 461 -22.04 -11.85 2.44
N PRO A 462 -21.20 -11.28 1.59
CA PRO A 462 -20.41 -10.05 1.70
C PRO A 462 -21.26 -8.77 1.70
N VAL A 463 -21.01 -7.87 2.66
CA VAL A 463 -21.80 -6.64 2.86
C VAL A 463 -21.63 -5.66 1.70
N ASN A 464 -20.42 -5.54 1.15
CA ASN A 464 -20.09 -4.66 0.04
C ASN A 464 -20.83 -4.99 -1.26
N THR A 465 -21.41 -6.18 -1.36
CA THR A 465 -22.17 -6.64 -2.54
C THR A 465 -23.67 -6.55 -2.36
N MET A 466 -24.15 -6.16 -1.17
CA MET A 466 -25.60 -6.09 -0.88
C MET A 466 -26.32 -5.03 -1.72
N ILE A 467 -25.63 -3.92 -1.96
CA ILE A 467 -26.12 -2.84 -2.83
C ILE A 467 -25.04 -2.57 -3.86
N SER A 468 -25.34 -2.77 -5.12
CA SER A 468 -24.40 -2.55 -6.21
C SER A 468 -25.12 -2.01 -7.45
N GLN A 469 -24.35 -1.55 -8.42
CA GLN A 469 -24.86 -1.06 -9.70
C GLN A 469 -23.97 -1.58 -10.84
N ASN A 470 -24.61 -2.06 -11.90
CA ASN A 470 -23.94 -2.41 -13.14
C ASN A 470 -24.79 -2.09 -14.36
N PHE A 471 -24.24 -2.23 -15.55
CA PHE A 471 -24.89 -1.87 -16.81
C PHE A 471 -26.16 -2.68 -17.10
N VAL A 472 -26.19 -3.94 -16.72
CA VAL A 472 -27.33 -4.85 -16.98
C VAL A 472 -28.39 -4.70 -15.92
N ASP A 473 -28.03 -4.84 -14.64
CA ASP A 473 -28.96 -4.83 -13.51
C ASP A 473 -29.51 -3.42 -13.20
N GLY A 474 -28.79 -2.35 -13.59
CA GLY A 474 -29.02 -1.05 -13.00
C GLY A 474 -28.68 -1.09 -11.52
N LEU A 475 -29.58 -0.62 -10.67
CA LEU A 475 -29.49 -0.87 -9.22
C LEU A 475 -29.71 -2.36 -8.97
N ARG A 476 -28.90 -2.94 -8.09
CA ARG A 476 -28.99 -4.35 -7.70
C ARG A 476 -28.99 -4.45 -6.17
N LEU A 477 -29.96 -5.18 -5.66
CA LEU A 477 -30.01 -5.58 -4.25
C LEU A 477 -29.69 -7.06 -4.12
N ARG A 478 -28.88 -7.43 -3.13
CA ARG A 478 -28.46 -8.80 -2.89
C ARG A 478 -28.56 -9.13 -1.40
N ALA A 479 -29.12 -10.29 -1.07
CA ALA A 479 -29.06 -10.89 0.25
C ALA A 479 -28.19 -12.14 0.18
N SER A 480 -27.19 -12.23 1.06
CA SER A 480 -26.19 -13.32 1.03
C SER A 480 -25.79 -13.74 2.43
N ALA A 481 -25.48 -15.04 2.58
CA ALA A 481 -25.06 -15.62 3.84
C ALA A 481 -24.18 -16.87 3.61
N GLN A 482 -23.42 -17.23 4.64
CA GLN A 482 -22.66 -18.48 4.70
C GLN A 482 -22.77 -19.11 6.09
N THR A 483 -22.69 -20.43 6.15
CA THR A 483 -22.61 -21.16 7.43
C THR A 483 -21.18 -21.30 7.89
N THR A 484 -20.99 -21.45 9.20
CA THR A 484 -19.70 -21.66 9.83
C THR A 484 -19.59 -23.07 10.41
N ALA A 485 -18.40 -23.46 10.83
CA ALA A 485 -18.16 -24.73 11.51
C ALA A 485 -18.91 -24.85 12.86
N ASN A 486 -19.34 -23.74 13.42
CA ASN A 486 -20.17 -23.70 14.64
C ASN A 486 -21.60 -24.25 14.43
N LEU A 487 -22.06 -24.28 13.16
CA LEU A 487 -23.28 -24.97 12.76
C LEU A 487 -22.99 -26.46 12.52
N ASN A 488 -22.01 -26.75 11.69
CA ASN A 488 -21.52 -28.11 11.40
C ASN A 488 -20.06 -28.06 10.92
N PRO A 489 -19.13 -28.82 11.55
CA PRO A 489 -17.72 -28.72 11.22
C PRO A 489 -17.31 -29.38 9.90
N HIS A 490 -18.23 -30.07 9.22
CA HIS A 490 -18.00 -30.76 7.95
C HIS A 490 -18.88 -30.25 6.81
N TRP A 491 -20.11 -29.79 7.09
CA TRP A 491 -21.04 -29.30 6.09
C TRP A 491 -21.15 -27.79 6.11
N PHE A 492 -20.93 -27.19 4.96
CA PHE A 492 -20.99 -25.75 4.78
C PHE A 492 -21.91 -25.41 3.63
N ALA A 493 -22.69 -24.36 3.80
CA ALA A 493 -23.52 -23.78 2.76
C ALA A 493 -23.20 -22.29 2.61
N LYS A 494 -23.12 -21.82 1.37
CA LYS A 494 -22.96 -20.40 1.03
C LYS A 494 -23.93 -20.08 -0.08
N GLY A 495 -24.55 -18.91 -0.02
CA GLY A 495 -25.47 -18.55 -1.08
C GLY A 495 -25.88 -17.08 -1.07
N TYR A 496 -26.47 -16.67 -2.18
CA TYR A 496 -27.12 -15.38 -2.29
C TYR A 496 -28.29 -15.42 -3.27
N VAL A 497 -29.20 -14.47 -3.08
CA VAL A 497 -30.25 -14.09 -4.03
C VAL A 497 -30.12 -12.60 -4.31
N ALA A 498 -30.19 -12.22 -5.59
CA ALA A 498 -30.07 -10.84 -6.01
C ALA A 498 -31.15 -10.49 -7.05
N TYR A 499 -31.58 -9.23 -7.05
CA TYR A 499 -32.54 -8.69 -8.01
C TYR A 499 -31.98 -7.43 -8.67
N GLY A 500 -31.99 -7.42 -10.01
CA GLY A 500 -31.65 -6.26 -10.84
C GLY A 500 -32.90 -5.48 -11.19
N PHE A 501 -32.93 -4.18 -10.91
CA PHE A 501 -34.10 -3.34 -11.13
C PHE A 501 -34.27 -2.89 -12.58
N LYS A 502 -33.21 -2.95 -13.39
CA LYS A 502 -33.26 -2.56 -14.81
C LYS A 502 -33.64 -3.73 -15.72
N ASP A 503 -33.08 -4.90 -15.45
CA ASP A 503 -33.37 -6.10 -16.24
C ASP A 503 -34.50 -6.98 -15.66
N GLU A 504 -35.01 -6.60 -14.47
CA GLU A 504 -36.11 -7.24 -13.74
C GLU A 504 -35.92 -8.76 -13.54
N ARG A 505 -34.64 -9.21 -13.36
CA ARG A 505 -34.30 -10.62 -13.25
C ARG A 505 -33.73 -10.96 -11.88
N TRP A 506 -34.12 -12.14 -11.41
CA TRP A 506 -33.51 -12.78 -10.25
C TRP A 506 -32.21 -13.49 -10.64
N LYS A 507 -31.21 -13.36 -9.79
CA LYS A 507 -29.91 -14.02 -9.89
C LYS A 507 -29.62 -14.68 -8.55
N GLY A 508 -28.73 -15.69 -8.55
CA GLY A 508 -28.42 -16.36 -7.31
C GLY A 508 -27.27 -17.34 -7.43
N LEU A 509 -26.70 -17.63 -6.28
CA LEU A 509 -25.68 -18.65 -6.07
C LEU A 509 -26.11 -19.55 -4.92
N GLY A 510 -25.97 -20.83 -5.11
CA GLY A 510 -26.02 -21.83 -4.05
C GLY A 510 -24.78 -22.71 -4.12
N GLU A 511 -24.07 -22.79 -3.02
CA GLU A 511 -22.86 -23.59 -2.88
C GLU A 511 -22.95 -24.44 -1.63
N VAL A 512 -22.68 -25.73 -1.76
CA VAL A 512 -22.61 -26.69 -0.65
C VAL A 512 -21.25 -27.34 -0.69
N THR A 513 -20.54 -27.28 0.43
CA THR A 513 -19.22 -27.89 0.60
C THR A 513 -19.25 -28.93 1.71
N TYR A 514 -18.80 -30.14 1.39
CA TYR A 514 -18.46 -31.15 2.37
C TYR A 514 -16.95 -31.18 2.58
N SER A 515 -16.51 -30.93 3.81
CA SER A 515 -15.10 -31.06 4.18
C SER A 515 -14.86 -32.41 4.85
N PHE A 516 -13.94 -33.18 4.30
CA PHE A 516 -13.50 -34.45 4.88
C PHE A 516 -12.73 -34.24 6.19
N ASN A 517 -12.20 -33.01 6.38
CA ASN A 517 -11.50 -32.62 7.60
C ASN A 517 -12.40 -31.71 8.45
N LYS A 518 -12.39 -31.93 9.77
CA LYS A 518 -13.06 -31.04 10.71
C LYS A 518 -12.45 -29.65 10.64
N LYS A 519 -13.29 -28.62 10.56
CA LYS A 519 -12.90 -27.21 10.44
C LYS A 519 -13.11 -26.47 11.74
N ALA A 520 -12.32 -25.38 11.94
CA ALA A 520 -12.49 -24.47 13.07
C ALA A 520 -13.56 -23.41 12.79
N TYR A 521 -13.58 -22.82 11.58
CA TYR A 521 -14.54 -21.78 11.23
C TYR A 521 -15.09 -21.91 9.78
N LEU A 522 -14.22 -21.96 8.76
CA LEU A 522 -14.61 -21.99 7.35
C LEU A 522 -14.00 -23.18 6.59
N PRO A 523 -14.63 -23.66 5.49
CA PRO A 523 -14.14 -24.81 4.74
C PRO A 523 -12.78 -24.60 4.07
N ARG A 524 -12.39 -23.33 3.81
CA ARG A 524 -11.11 -22.99 3.15
C ARG A 524 -9.88 -23.11 4.06
N GLU A 525 -10.07 -23.25 5.37
CA GLU A 525 -8.98 -23.40 6.30
C GLU A 525 -8.19 -24.68 6.09
N PHE A 526 -6.88 -24.61 6.31
CA PHE A 526 -6.02 -25.79 6.28
C PHE A 526 -6.32 -26.73 7.46
N PRO A 527 -6.26 -28.06 7.28
CA PRO A 527 -5.98 -28.80 6.05
C PRO A 527 -7.19 -28.84 5.11
N VAL A 528 -6.98 -28.57 3.82
CA VAL A 528 -8.05 -28.59 2.82
C VAL A 528 -8.24 -30.01 2.26
N ASN A 529 -9.46 -30.52 2.32
CA ASN A 529 -9.92 -31.71 1.61
C ASN A 529 -11.44 -31.58 1.48
N ASN A 530 -11.89 -30.97 0.40
CA ASN A 530 -13.28 -30.52 0.25
C ASN A 530 -13.87 -31.00 -1.05
N LEU A 531 -15.15 -31.38 -1.01
CA LEU A 531 -15.99 -31.59 -2.19
C LEU A 531 -17.04 -30.49 -2.21
N THR A 532 -17.04 -29.66 -3.24
CA THR A 532 -17.92 -28.49 -3.36
C THR A 532 -18.78 -28.59 -4.61
N PHE A 533 -20.09 -28.48 -4.43
CA PHE A 533 -21.05 -28.29 -5.50
C PHE A 533 -21.53 -26.86 -5.53
N THR A 534 -21.51 -26.23 -6.71
CA THR A 534 -21.95 -24.85 -6.90
C THR A 534 -22.94 -24.76 -8.06
N TYR A 535 -24.06 -24.11 -7.82
CA TYR A 535 -24.94 -23.57 -8.86
C TYR A 535 -24.86 -22.04 -8.81
N ASN A 536 -24.65 -21.40 -9.93
CA ASN A 536 -24.59 -19.95 -10.01
C ASN A 536 -25.24 -19.44 -11.29
N ARG A 537 -26.16 -18.49 -11.16
CA ARG A 537 -26.78 -17.77 -12.27
C ARG A 537 -26.69 -16.28 -12.01
N ASP A 538 -25.88 -15.57 -12.81
CA ASP A 538 -25.62 -14.15 -12.59
C ASP A 538 -25.20 -13.46 -13.90
N VAL A 539 -24.72 -12.20 -13.79
CA VAL A 539 -24.10 -11.43 -14.85
C VAL A 539 -22.64 -11.14 -14.54
N MET A 540 -21.78 -11.17 -15.53
CA MET A 540 -20.37 -10.80 -15.41
C MET A 540 -19.87 -10.11 -16.67
N SER A 541 -18.78 -9.38 -16.57
CA SER A 541 -18.03 -8.94 -17.74
C SER A 541 -17.17 -10.11 -18.27
N ALA A 542 -16.94 -10.14 -19.58
CA ALA A 542 -16.12 -11.18 -20.19
C ALA A 542 -14.69 -11.21 -19.64
N SER A 543 -14.14 -10.06 -19.28
CA SER A 543 -12.81 -9.93 -18.67
C SER A 543 -12.74 -10.53 -17.26
N ASP A 544 -13.81 -10.44 -16.47
CA ASP A 544 -13.84 -10.97 -15.11
C ASP A 544 -13.81 -12.49 -15.05
N LYS A 545 -14.19 -13.17 -16.14
CA LYS A 545 -14.18 -14.61 -16.25
C LYS A 545 -12.76 -15.20 -16.13
N PHE A 546 -11.76 -14.45 -16.58
CA PHE A 546 -10.37 -14.91 -16.66
C PHE A 546 -9.46 -14.30 -15.58
N LEU A 547 -9.97 -13.36 -14.80
CA LEU A 547 -9.21 -12.78 -13.69
C LEU A 547 -9.50 -13.58 -12.42
N PRO A 548 -8.48 -14.18 -11.77
CA PRO A 548 -8.62 -14.75 -10.45
C PRO A 548 -8.73 -13.59 -9.42
N THR A 549 -9.85 -12.86 -9.46
CA THR A 549 -10.13 -11.83 -8.47
C THR A 549 -10.83 -12.48 -7.29
N ASP A 550 -10.25 -12.32 -6.11
CA ASP A 550 -10.95 -12.61 -4.86
C ASP A 550 -12.02 -11.53 -4.69
N LYS A 551 -13.26 -11.85 -5.10
CA LYS A 551 -14.40 -10.92 -5.08
C LYS A 551 -14.77 -10.48 -3.65
N ASP A 552 -14.22 -11.12 -2.65
CA ASP A 552 -14.43 -10.80 -1.24
C ASP A 552 -13.52 -9.64 -0.77
N ASN A 553 -12.61 -9.16 -1.61
CA ASN A 553 -11.78 -8.01 -1.31
C ASN A 553 -12.53 -6.70 -1.64
N VAL A 554 -12.68 -5.82 -0.65
CA VAL A 554 -13.35 -4.52 -0.79
C VAL A 554 -12.78 -3.69 -1.95
N PHE A 555 -11.45 -3.73 -2.14
CA PHE A 555 -10.77 -2.94 -3.17
C PHE A 555 -11.02 -3.45 -4.60
N THR A 556 -11.30 -4.75 -4.77
CA THR A 556 -11.62 -5.32 -6.08
C THR A 556 -13.11 -5.26 -6.42
N SER A 557 -13.97 -5.07 -5.42
CA SER A 557 -15.43 -5.03 -5.58
C SER A 557 -15.94 -3.72 -6.17
N PHE A 558 -15.20 -2.63 -6.02
CA PHE A 558 -15.58 -1.32 -6.57
C PHE A 558 -14.95 -1.11 -7.94
N LYS A 559 -15.76 -1.19 -9.00
CA LYS A 559 -15.34 -0.83 -10.36
C LYS A 559 -15.72 0.61 -10.67
N TRP A 560 -14.73 1.45 -10.86
CA TRP A 560 -14.90 2.88 -11.19
C TRP A 560 -15.12 3.14 -12.69
N LYS A 561 -14.74 2.18 -13.55
CA LYS A 561 -14.96 2.28 -14.99
C LYS A 561 -16.31 1.68 -15.37
N LYS A 562 -17.01 2.37 -16.27
CA LYS A 562 -18.26 1.89 -16.84
C LYS A 562 -17.98 0.67 -17.70
N VAL A 563 -18.44 -0.51 -17.25
CA VAL A 563 -18.34 -1.77 -17.98
C VAL A 563 -19.68 -2.00 -18.65
N ASP A 564 -19.71 -1.93 -19.99
CA ASP A 564 -20.93 -2.09 -20.80
C ASP A 564 -21.00 -3.43 -21.56
N HIS A 565 -19.91 -4.20 -21.54
CA HIS A 565 -19.85 -5.52 -22.16
C HIS A 565 -19.98 -6.60 -21.08
N MET A 566 -21.21 -7.08 -20.86
CA MET A 566 -21.55 -8.09 -19.85
C MET A 566 -22.32 -9.23 -20.51
N MET A 567 -22.35 -10.38 -19.85
CA MET A 567 -23.12 -11.56 -20.25
C MET A 567 -23.81 -12.18 -19.04
N TYR A 568 -24.98 -12.80 -19.25
CA TYR A 568 -25.54 -13.73 -18.29
C TYR A 568 -24.81 -15.05 -18.39
N TYR A 569 -24.58 -15.67 -17.24
CA TYR A 569 -24.04 -17.02 -17.18
C TYR A 569 -24.82 -17.87 -16.19
N GLU A 570 -24.91 -19.15 -16.49
CA GLU A 570 -25.49 -20.18 -15.64
C GLU A 570 -24.50 -21.33 -15.53
N THR A 571 -24.02 -21.60 -14.33
CA THR A 571 -22.94 -22.56 -14.09
C THR A 571 -23.37 -23.63 -13.10
N PHE A 572 -23.07 -24.87 -13.43
CA PHE A 572 -23.01 -25.99 -12.48
C PHE A 572 -21.56 -26.45 -12.37
N ARG A 573 -21.05 -26.55 -11.17
CA ARG A 573 -19.65 -26.88 -10.89
C ARG A 573 -19.56 -27.89 -9.75
N LEU A 574 -18.77 -28.93 -9.96
CA LEU A 574 -18.33 -29.87 -8.93
C LEU A 574 -16.82 -29.75 -8.82
N LEU A 575 -16.32 -29.44 -7.64
CA LEU A 575 -14.91 -29.25 -7.35
C LEU A 575 -14.50 -30.15 -6.20
N TRP A 576 -13.49 -30.99 -6.43
CA TRP A 576 -12.72 -31.61 -5.35
C TRP A 576 -11.37 -30.92 -5.23
N ASP A 577 -11.05 -30.46 -4.00
CA ASP A 577 -9.85 -29.66 -3.67
C ASP A 577 -9.18 -30.28 -2.46
N ARG A 578 -7.91 -30.68 -2.62
CA ARG A 578 -7.11 -31.28 -1.54
C ARG A 578 -5.74 -30.63 -1.47
N GLU A 579 -5.34 -30.27 -0.25
CA GLU A 579 -4.04 -29.71 0.06
C GLU A 579 -3.39 -30.54 1.17
N TRP A 580 -2.10 -30.87 0.98
CA TRP A 580 -1.30 -31.66 1.91
C TRP A 580 -0.37 -30.77 2.73
N GLU A 581 0.17 -31.31 3.81
CA GLU A 581 1.09 -30.60 4.73
C GLU A 581 2.39 -30.13 4.05
N ASN A 582 2.80 -30.73 2.94
CA ASN A 582 3.98 -30.33 2.17
C ASN A 582 3.69 -29.18 1.16
N GLY A 583 2.48 -28.59 1.20
CA GLY A 583 2.07 -27.51 0.29
C GLY A 583 1.60 -27.97 -1.08
N LEU A 584 1.62 -29.29 -1.38
CA LEU A 584 1.05 -29.79 -2.62
C LEU A 584 -0.48 -29.66 -2.59
N ARG A 585 -1.05 -29.01 -3.59
CA ARG A 585 -2.50 -28.86 -3.74
C ARG A 585 -2.96 -29.43 -5.06
N PHE A 586 -4.00 -30.24 -5.02
CA PHE A 586 -4.58 -30.90 -6.18
C PHE A 586 -6.06 -30.56 -6.29
N LYS A 587 -6.49 -30.19 -7.50
CA LYS A 587 -7.87 -29.82 -7.80
C LYS A 587 -8.40 -30.61 -8.98
N VAL A 588 -9.60 -31.12 -8.84
CA VAL A 588 -10.37 -31.72 -9.94
C VAL A 588 -11.69 -30.99 -10.03
N GLN A 589 -11.98 -30.41 -11.17
CA GLN A 589 -13.19 -29.63 -11.39
C GLN A 589 -13.91 -30.13 -12.66
N ALA A 590 -15.19 -30.42 -12.51
CA ALA A 590 -16.12 -30.58 -13.63
C ALA A 590 -17.08 -29.37 -13.63
N ARG A 591 -17.22 -28.72 -14.78
CA ARG A 591 -18.09 -27.54 -14.92
C ARG A 591 -18.87 -27.61 -16.22
N THR A 592 -20.14 -27.24 -16.16
CA THR A 592 -20.95 -26.90 -17.34
C THR A 592 -21.44 -25.47 -17.17
N GLU A 593 -21.31 -24.66 -18.20
CA GLU A 593 -21.66 -23.24 -18.18
C GLU A 593 -22.38 -22.85 -19.46
N ARG A 594 -23.45 -22.10 -19.30
CA ARG A 594 -24.22 -21.48 -20.37
C ARG A 594 -24.08 -19.98 -20.30
N ASP A 595 -23.58 -19.40 -21.38
CA ASP A 595 -23.35 -17.96 -21.51
C ASP A 595 -24.37 -17.35 -22.47
N GLU A 596 -25.08 -16.28 -22.06
CA GLU A 596 -26.00 -15.51 -22.89
C GLU A 596 -25.50 -14.06 -23.02
N PRO A 597 -25.40 -13.50 -24.22
CA PRO A 597 -24.94 -12.14 -24.44
C PRO A 597 -25.98 -11.13 -23.96
N THR A 598 -25.53 -9.93 -23.59
CA THR A 598 -26.41 -8.81 -23.23
C THR A 598 -26.18 -7.61 -24.12
N ALA A 599 -27.22 -6.80 -24.32
CA ALA A 599 -27.19 -5.51 -25.03
C ALA A 599 -26.50 -5.58 -26.42
N ALA A 600 -25.32 -4.97 -26.54
CA ALA A 600 -24.59 -4.88 -27.80
C ALA A 600 -23.75 -6.13 -28.15
N LEU A 601 -23.68 -7.13 -27.23
CA LEU A 601 -22.94 -8.36 -27.47
C LEU A 601 -23.83 -9.38 -28.17
N PHE A 602 -23.25 -10.13 -29.11
CA PHE A 602 -23.87 -11.29 -29.73
C PHE A 602 -22.80 -12.34 -30.03
N TYR A 603 -23.22 -13.61 -30.07
CA TYR A 603 -22.36 -14.72 -30.45
C TYR A 603 -22.58 -15.06 -31.91
N GLN A 604 -21.48 -15.10 -32.63
CA GLN A 604 -21.49 -15.36 -34.07
C GLN A 604 -20.61 -16.54 -34.41
N SER A 605 -21.11 -17.42 -35.29
CA SER A 605 -20.30 -18.50 -35.81
C SER A 605 -19.22 -17.95 -36.73
N LEU A 606 -18.02 -18.51 -36.63
CA LEU A 606 -16.97 -18.26 -37.61
C LEU A 606 -17.23 -19.06 -38.86
N ASP A 607 -16.87 -18.53 -40.02
CA ASP A 607 -16.82 -19.30 -41.26
C ASP A 607 -15.63 -20.30 -41.26
N GLY A 608 -15.53 -21.09 -42.29
CA GLY A 608 -14.46 -22.07 -42.43
C GLY A 608 -13.04 -21.49 -42.53
N THR A 609 -12.93 -20.17 -42.68
CA THR A 609 -11.66 -19.44 -42.72
C THR A 609 -11.34 -18.74 -41.39
N GLY A 610 -12.21 -18.87 -40.38
CA GLY A 610 -12.05 -18.22 -39.08
C GLY A 610 -12.52 -16.75 -39.04
N VAL A 611 -13.18 -16.27 -40.10
CA VAL A 611 -13.72 -14.91 -40.16
C VAL A 611 -15.15 -14.90 -39.62
N PRO A 612 -15.56 -13.89 -38.80
CA PRO A 612 -16.93 -13.77 -38.33
C PRO A 612 -17.90 -13.61 -39.51
N SER A 613 -18.92 -14.49 -39.59
CA SER A 613 -19.98 -14.39 -40.58
C SER A 613 -20.83 -13.14 -40.33
N GLN A 614 -21.13 -12.35 -41.35
CA GLN A 614 -22.03 -11.20 -41.26
C GLN A 614 -23.52 -11.58 -41.33
N ASP A 615 -23.84 -12.87 -41.52
CA ASP A 615 -25.21 -13.35 -41.57
C ASP A 615 -25.84 -13.39 -40.19
N ALA A 616 -26.83 -12.51 -39.95
CA ALA A 616 -27.55 -12.41 -38.68
C ALA A 616 -28.29 -13.73 -38.32
N SER A 617 -28.61 -14.59 -39.32
CA SER A 617 -29.24 -15.90 -39.08
C SER A 617 -28.32 -16.89 -38.33
N LEU A 618 -27.02 -16.63 -38.37
CA LEU A 618 -26.01 -17.44 -37.68
C LEU A 618 -25.71 -16.93 -36.26
N HIS A 619 -26.39 -15.87 -35.81
CA HIS A 619 -26.27 -15.41 -34.43
C HIS A 619 -26.83 -16.44 -33.46
N ARG A 620 -26.03 -16.74 -32.43
CA ARG A 620 -26.42 -17.66 -31.37
C ARG A 620 -26.95 -16.92 -30.15
N LYS A 621 -28.09 -17.39 -29.61
CA LYS A 621 -28.67 -16.82 -28.37
C LYS A 621 -27.84 -17.14 -27.13
N TYR A 622 -27.13 -18.25 -27.15
CA TYR A 622 -26.23 -18.69 -26.09
C TYR A 622 -25.21 -19.67 -26.64
N PHE A 623 -24.14 -19.89 -25.90
CA PHE A 623 -23.29 -21.06 -26.07
C PHE A 623 -23.16 -21.81 -24.73
N ARG A 624 -22.76 -23.07 -24.80
CA ARG A 624 -22.51 -23.89 -23.61
C ARG A 624 -21.11 -24.48 -23.71
N THR A 625 -20.39 -24.38 -22.58
CA THR A 625 -19.09 -25.03 -22.39
C THR A 625 -19.20 -26.12 -21.35
N ASN A 626 -18.46 -27.22 -21.57
CA ASN A 626 -18.26 -28.27 -20.58
C ASN A 626 -16.77 -28.44 -20.41
N ASP A 627 -16.29 -28.34 -19.20
CA ASP A 627 -14.86 -28.41 -18.92
C ASP A 627 -14.60 -29.45 -17.81
N LEU A 628 -13.49 -30.17 -17.98
CA LEU A 628 -12.84 -30.92 -16.92
C LEU A 628 -11.45 -30.33 -16.70
N THR A 629 -11.21 -29.83 -15.52
CA THR A 629 -9.93 -29.18 -15.17
C THR A 629 -9.22 -30.00 -14.12
N LEU A 630 -7.92 -30.25 -14.35
CA LEU A 630 -6.99 -30.84 -13.39
C LEU A 630 -5.96 -29.76 -13.05
N GLY A 631 -5.73 -29.50 -11.80
CA GLY A 631 -4.81 -28.46 -11.33
C GLY A 631 -4.02 -28.85 -10.10
#